data_2d323e53add57e3dfc38d93ec3702d82
#
_entry.id   2d323e53add57e3dfc38d93ec3702d82
#
_cell.length_a   1.000
_cell.length_b   1.000
_cell.length_c   1.000
_cell.angle_alpha   90.00
_cell.angle_beta   90.00
_cell.angle_gamma   90.00
#
_symmetry.space_group_name_H-M   'P 1'
#
loop_
_entity.id
_entity.type
_entity.pdbx_description
1 polymer ?
#
loop_
_entity_poly.entity_id
_entity_poly.type
_entity_poly.pdbx_seq_one_letter_code
_entity_poly.pdbx_strand_id
1 'polypeptide(L)'
;MSAARTASELALRIVQSLWLCGVRDIVLAPGSRSAPLALTLDAADRAGDVRLHVRVDERSAAFLALGLTTGSRRPVAVVTTSGTAVGNLLPAVMEAHHTGRRLVVVSADRPDRLRGTGANQTTQQAGLFGVFAECDDLTPEVSDAELDADVARACSRRGPTQLNVQLDGDLLPPDPDPAAWWHRPDDLEHRNDSAGAELRAEAESDPRSTSTGADPASASGVDVEPSVSISTDGEVLPLGPRTVVVAGDDAGPAARMLAEAAGWPMLAEPTSGARIGRQALRTGRLLLTTDLRGRIERVVVIGHPTLSRPVTSLISDPSLEVLAVRGRDGVATDPGRVARVLDVVPRVEAADDPTWFDSWHDADVRLSALIDAGLAAAQGDPQRAPGLDVGLSPLSVAAVVASAVEADTSLVVGSSNAVRDLDVMGSPWPPLQHRFVVGNRGLAGIDGTVSTAIGIALGRPRAARTIAYLGDLTFLHDSNGLLVGSGQPRPDLTFVVLNDDGGAIFSTLEQGDPRYSSAFERVFATPHGTDLAALCAAHHTAHERVEDLDRLARALAESPTGIRVLEVPVSRADRRAEAAWLRSLAQQALSRATGDAERS
;
A
#
# COMPACT_ATOMS: atom_id res chain seq x y z
N MET A 1 -29.95 -28.34 22.11
CA MET A 1 -29.32 -28.25 20.76
C MET A 1 -30.21 -27.28 19.98
N SER A 2 -29.67 -26.15 19.54
CA SER A 2 -30.35 -25.25 18.62
C SER A 2 -30.63 -26.02 17.31
N ALA A 3 -31.77 -25.77 16.66
CA ALA A 3 -32.00 -26.30 15.32
C ALA A 3 -30.92 -25.73 14.37
N ALA A 4 -30.42 -26.57 13.45
CA ALA A 4 -29.46 -26.10 12.44
C ALA A 4 -30.13 -25.00 11.59
N ARG A 5 -29.38 -23.90 11.33
CA ARG A 5 -29.85 -22.80 10.48
C ARG A 5 -29.91 -23.24 9.02
N THR A 6 -30.81 -22.66 8.26
CA THR A 6 -30.75 -22.69 6.80
C THR A 6 -29.55 -21.91 6.30
N ALA A 7 -29.11 -22.13 5.05
CA ALA A 7 -28.02 -21.40 4.44
C ALA A 7 -28.29 -19.88 4.40
N SER A 8 -29.52 -19.45 4.18
CA SER A 8 -29.94 -18.05 4.15
C SER A 8 -29.93 -17.41 5.54
N GLU A 9 -30.38 -18.13 6.59
CA GLU A 9 -30.32 -17.65 7.98
C GLU A 9 -28.86 -17.50 8.46
N LEU A 10 -27.97 -18.44 8.13
CA LEU A 10 -26.56 -18.34 8.46
C LEU A 10 -25.90 -17.15 7.73
N ALA A 11 -26.18 -16.98 6.44
CA ALA A 11 -25.68 -15.85 5.65
C ALA A 11 -26.15 -14.51 6.22
N LEU A 12 -27.44 -14.38 6.55
CA LEU A 12 -27.99 -13.17 7.17
C LEU A 12 -27.25 -12.84 8.47
N ARG A 13 -27.07 -13.85 9.33
CA ARG A 13 -26.42 -13.63 10.63
C ARG A 13 -24.97 -13.22 10.50
N ILE A 14 -24.21 -13.80 9.56
CA ILE A 14 -22.82 -13.41 9.27
C ILE A 14 -22.75 -11.96 8.80
N VAL A 15 -23.60 -11.56 7.85
CA VAL A 15 -23.58 -10.18 7.33
C VAL A 15 -23.98 -9.18 8.40
N GLN A 16 -24.94 -9.51 9.27
CA GLN A 16 -25.32 -8.70 10.43
C GLN A 16 -24.15 -8.54 11.41
N SER A 17 -23.43 -9.63 11.73
CA SER A 17 -22.27 -9.58 12.64
C SER A 17 -21.10 -8.79 12.04
N LEU A 18 -20.83 -8.90 10.73
CA LEU A 18 -19.85 -8.07 10.02
C LEU A 18 -20.23 -6.58 10.11
N TRP A 19 -21.52 -6.27 9.91
CA TRP A 19 -22.03 -4.90 10.01
C TRP A 19 -21.87 -4.34 11.43
N LEU A 20 -22.16 -5.13 12.47
CA LEU A 20 -21.95 -4.75 13.88
C LEU A 20 -20.47 -4.48 14.20
N CYS A 21 -19.55 -5.21 13.56
CA CYS A 21 -18.11 -5.01 13.70
C CYS A 21 -17.56 -3.82 12.87
N GLY A 22 -18.42 -3.01 12.24
CA GLY A 22 -18.02 -1.83 11.50
C GLY A 22 -17.58 -2.07 10.05
N VAL A 23 -17.74 -3.27 9.52
CA VAL A 23 -17.54 -3.54 8.08
C VAL A 23 -18.63 -2.80 7.31
N ARG A 24 -18.22 -1.95 6.37
CA ARG A 24 -19.12 -1.14 5.53
C ARG A 24 -18.86 -1.31 4.05
N ASP A 25 -17.68 -1.79 3.69
CA ASP A 25 -17.31 -2.16 2.32
C ASP A 25 -17.12 -3.67 2.24
N ILE A 26 -17.77 -4.29 1.27
CA ILE A 26 -17.68 -5.73 1.05
C ILE A 26 -17.45 -5.97 -0.45
N VAL A 27 -16.44 -6.76 -0.78
CA VAL A 27 -16.15 -7.14 -2.16
C VAL A 27 -16.65 -8.56 -2.38
N LEU A 28 -17.42 -8.76 -3.44
CA LEU A 28 -17.99 -10.06 -3.78
C LEU A 28 -17.46 -10.53 -5.14
N ALA A 29 -16.91 -11.75 -5.17
CA ALA A 29 -16.75 -12.52 -6.39
C ALA A 29 -17.89 -13.55 -6.49
N PRO A 30 -18.78 -13.45 -7.50
CA PRO A 30 -20.03 -14.22 -7.53
C PRO A 30 -19.78 -15.70 -7.80
N GLY A 31 -20.62 -16.56 -7.20
CA GLY A 31 -20.64 -17.98 -7.47
C GLY A 31 -21.83 -18.67 -6.81
N SER A 32 -22.16 -19.88 -7.25
CA SER A 32 -23.39 -20.58 -6.81
C SER A 32 -23.41 -20.87 -5.31
N ARG A 33 -22.28 -21.34 -4.73
CA ARG A 33 -22.22 -21.69 -3.30
C ARG A 33 -22.35 -20.47 -2.39
N SER A 34 -21.88 -19.30 -2.84
CA SER A 34 -22.01 -18.04 -2.10
C SER A 34 -23.35 -17.31 -2.33
N ALA A 35 -24.32 -17.91 -3.04
CA ALA A 35 -25.58 -17.25 -3.35
C ALA A 35 -26.33 -16.70 -2.11
N PRO A 36 -26.45 -17.43 -0.97
CA PRO A 36 -27.09 -16.88 0.22
C PRO A 36 -26.42 -15.59 0.73
N LEU A 37 -25.07 -15.58 0.77
CA LEU A 37 -24.29 -14.38 1.15
C LEU A 37 -24.49 -13.24 0.13
N ALA A 38 -24.42 -13.57 -1.16
CA ALA A 38 -24.56 -12.57 -2.23
C ALA A 38 -25.91 -11.85 -2.19
N LEU A 39 -26.98 -12.60 -2.01
CA LEU A 39 -28.35 -12.06 -1.96
C LEU A 39 -28.58 -11.22 -0.69
N THR A 40 -28.05 -11.66 0.45
CA THR A 40 -28.09 -10.88 1.70
C THR A 40 -27.31 -9.57 1.56
N LEU A 41 -26.15 -9.61 0.90
CA LEU A 41 -25.33 -8.43 0.66
C LEU A 41 -25.98 -7.43 -0.30
N ASP A 42 -26.64 -7.92 -1.36
CA ASP A 42 -27.42 -7.06 -2.26
C ASP A 42 -28.58 -6.38 -1.51
N ALA A 43 -29.26 -7.11 -0.63
CA ALA A 43 -30.32 -6.55 0.21
C ALA A 43 -29.78 -5.45 1.17
N ALA A 44 -28.63 -5.70 1.82
CA ALA A 44 -27.99 -4.74 2.71
C ALA A 44 -27.45 -3.50 1.98
N ASP A 45 -26.95 -3.67 0.75
CA ASP A 45 -26.51 -2.58 -0.12
C ASP A 45 -27.68 -1.69 -0.55
N ARG A 46 -28.79 -2.29 -0.98
CA ARG A 46 -30.04 -1.58 -1.31
C ARG A 46 -30.61 -0.81 -0.12
N ALA A 47 -30.44 -1.33 1.09
CA ALA A 47 -30.82 -0.64 2.32
C ALA A 47 -29.87 0.50 2.71
N GLY A 48 -28.71 0.63 2.02
CA GLY A 48 -27.70 1.63 2.29
C GLY A 48 -26.85 1.35 3.55
N ASP A 49 -26.86 0.11 4.04
CA ASP A 49 -26.15 -0.28 5.26
C ASP A 49 -24.70 -0.71 4.98
N VAL A 50 -24.44 -1.23 3.80
CA VAL A 50 -23.10 -1.57 3.30
C VAL A 50 -22.91 -1.01 1.90
N ARG A 51 -21.70 -1.06 1.38
CA ARG A 51 -21.37 -0.81 -0.03
C ARG A 51 -20.85 -2.10 -0.63
N LEU A 52 -21.59 -2.67 -1.58
CA LEU A 52 -21.22 -3.90 -2.24
C LEU A 52 -20.45 -3.61 -3.53
N HIS A 53 -19.25 -4.19 -3.63
CA HIS A 53 -18.39 -4.10 -4.80
C HIS A 53 -18.29 -5.47 -5.48
N VAL A 54 -18.91 -5.63 -6.65
CA VAL A 54 -18.88 -6.90 -7.38
C VAL A 54 -17.72 -6.94 -8.37
N ARG A 55 -16.94 -8.03 -8.35
CA ARG A 55 -15.81 -8.28 -9.25
C ARG A 55 -15.84 -9.70 -9.77
N VAL A 56 -15.42 -9.89 -11.03
CA VAL A 56 -15.42 -11.21 -11.68
C VAL A 56 -14.18 -12.03 -11.29
N ASP A 57 -13.01 -11.39 -11.23
CA ASP A 57 -11.73 -12.00 -10.90
C ASP A 57 -11.48 -11.93 -9.40
N GLU A 58 -11.35 -13.09 -8.74
CA GLU A 58 -11.20 -13.18 -7.29
C GLU A 58 -9.89 -12.57 -6.79
N ARG A 59 -8.81 -12.67 -7.56
CA ARG A 59 -7.53 -12.02 -7.21
C ARG A 59 -7.70 -10.50 -7.20
N SER A 60 -8.28 -9.93 -8.24
CA SER A 60 -8.59 -8.50 -8.33
C SER A 60 -9.57 -8.07 -7.25
N ALA A 61 -10.57 -8.91 -6.91
CA ALA A 61 -11.51 -8.69 -5.81
C ALA A 61 -10.79 -8.55 -4.46
N ALA A 62 -9.86 -9.46 -4.16
CA ALA A 62 -9.11 -9.45 -2.92
C ALA A 62 -8.17 -8.24 -2.81
N PHE A 63 -7.49 -7.83 -3.88
CA PHE A 63 -6.67 -6.62 -3.90
C PHE A 63 -7.51 -5.34 -3.86
N LEU A 64 -8.72 -5.34 -4.42
CA LEU A 64 -9.67 -4.24 -4.22
C LEU A 64 -10.03 -4.10 -2.74
N ALA A 65 -10.34 -5.21 -2.05
CA ALA A 65 -10.62 -5.22 -0.63
C ALA A 65 -9.41 -4.76 0.20
N LEU A 66 -8.19 -5.17 -0.17
CA LEU A 66 -6.95 -4.68 0.43
C LEU A 66 -6.79 -3.17 0.26
N GLY A 67 -7.10 -2.63 -0.92
CA GLY A 67 -7.10 -1.21 -1.19
C GLY A 67 -8.13 -0.45 -0.36
N LEU A 68 -9.34 -0.98 -0.24
CA LEU A 68 -10.42 -0.42 0.58
C LEU A 68 -10.03 -0.37 2.07
N THR A 69 -9.48 -1.46 2.63
CA THR A 69 -9.04 -1.45 4.04
C THR A 69 -7.85 -0.51 4.26
N THR A 70 -6.94 -0.39 3.28
CA THR A 70 -5.81 0.55 3.35
C THR A 70 -6.29 2.00 3.32
N GLY A 71 -7.24 2.33 2.46
CA GLY A 71 -7.80 3.67 2.30
C GLY A 71 -8.70 4.09 3.45
N SER A 72 -9.65 3.23 3.84
CA SER A 72 -10.63 3.51 4.89
C SER A 72 -10.12 3.27 6.31
N ARG A 73 -9.06 2.44 6.46
CA ARG A 73 -8.54 1.94 7.75
C ARG A 73 -9.52 1.11 8.56
N ARG A 74 -10.61 0.67 7.94
CA ARG A 74 -11.62 -0.21 8.52
C ARG A 74 -11.40 -1.64 8.07
N PRO A 75 -11.94 -2.65 8.80
CA PRO A 75 -12.00 -4.00 8.29
C PRO A 75 -12.89 -4.03 7.04
N VAL A 76 -12.45 -4.78 6.02
CA VAL A 76 -13.17 -4.98 4.76
C VAL A 76 -13.28 -6.47 4.50
N ALA A 77 -14.47 -6.93 4.10
CA ALA A 77 -14.67 -8.33 3.77
C ALA A 77 -14.55 -8.58 2.26
N VAL A 78 -13.95 -9.72 1.89
CA VAL A 78 -14.02 -10.27 0.54
C VAL A 78 -14.73 -11.61 0.57
N VAL A 79 -15.81 -11.73 -0.19
CA VAL A 79 -16.69 -12.90 -0.25
C VAL A 79 -16.47 -13.64 -1.56
N THR A 80 -16.29 -14.95 -1.50
CA THR A 80 -16.11 -15.78 -2.69
C THR A 80 -16.82 -17.12 -2.55
N THR A 81 -17.02 -17.78 -3.67
CA THR A 81 -17.50 -19.16 -3.73
C THR A 81 -16.37 -20.13 -3.34
N SER A 82 -16.61 -21.43 -3.43
CA SER A 82 -15.67 -22.49 -3.04
C SER A 82 -14.62 -22.82 -4.12
N GLY A 83 -13.64 -23.60 -3.73
CA GLY A 83 -12.65 -24.19 -4.65
C GLY A 83 -11.53 -23.21 -5.01
N THR A 84 -11.17 -23.13 -6.30
CA THR A 84 -10.08 -22.28 -6.80
C THR A 84 -10.32 -20.80 -6.58
N ALA A 85 -11.56 -20.36 -6.44
CA ALA A 85 -11.92 -19.01 -6.08
C ALA A 85 -11.24 -18.56 -4.77
N VAL A 86 -11.24 -19.43 -3.75
CA VAL A 86 -10.54 -19.17 -2.47
C VAL A 86 -9.03 -19.10 -2.68
N GLY A 87 -8.47 -20.02 -3.49
CA GLY A 87 -7.03 -20.02 -3.80
C GLY A 87 -6.53 -18.74 -4.48
N ASN A 88 -7.36 -18.13 -5.32
CA ASN A 88 -7.04 -16.87 -6.01
C ASN A 88 -6.88 -15.66 -5.07
N LEU A 89 -7.38 -15.75 -3.82
CA LEU A 89 -7.24 -14.67 -2.83
C LEU A 89 -5.85 -14.65 -2.18
N LEU A 90 -5.08 -15.75 -2.25
CA LEU A 90 -3.83 -15.92 -1.50
C LEU A 90 -2.83 -14.76 -1.68
N PRO A 91 -2.56 -14.22 -2.87
CA PRO A 91 -1.61 -13.11 -3.01
C PRO A 91 -1.98 -11.87 -2.18
N ALA A 92 -3.25 -11.49 -2.19
CA ALA A 92 -3.73 -10.35 -1.39
C ALA A 92 -3.73 -10.66 0.12
N VAL A 93 -4.04 -11.90 0.51
CA VAL A 93 -3.96 -12.36 1.90
C VAL A 93 -2.52 -12.29 2.41
N MET A 94 -1.55 -12.73 1.60
CA MET A 94 -0.13 -12.62 1.95
C MET A 94 0.29 -11.14 2.13
N GLU A 95 -0.09 -10.26 1.22
CA GLU A 95 0.21 -8.83 1.32
C GLU A 95 -0.47 -8.21 2.56
N ALA A 96 -1.75 -8.56 2.83
CA ALA A 96 -2.47 -8.11 4.02
C ALA A 96 -1.80 -8.58 5.32
N HIS A 97 -1.26 -9.81 5.34
CA HIS A 97 -0.51 -10.35 6.47
C HIS A 97 0.72 -9.51 6.78
N HIS A 98 1.58 -9.28 5.78
CA HIS A 98 2.83 -8.54 5.95
C HIS A 98 2.65 -7.03 6.16
N THR A 99 1.45 -6.50 5.90
CA THR A 99 1.12 -5.09 6.16
C THR A 99 0.18 -4.90 7.35
N GLY A 100 -0.20 -5.98 8.04
CA GLY A 100 -1.11 -5.94 9.18
C GLY A 100 -2.49 -5.37 8.85
N ARG A 101 -2.99 -5.54 7.59
CA ARG A 101 -4.28 -4.99 7.16
C ARG A 101 -5.43 -5.94 7.52
N ARG A 102 -6.54 -5.38 8.01
CA ARG A 102 -7.73 -6.13 8.44
C ARG A 102 -8.56 -6.55 7.22
N LEU A 103 -8.17 -7.66 6.60
CA LEU A 103 -8.87 -8.26 5.46
C LEU A 103 -9.62 -9.52 5.94
N VAL A 104 -10.95 -9.49 5.92
CA VAL A 104 -11.78 -10.63 6.32
C VAL A 104 -12.19 -11.41 5.07
N VAL A 105 -11.64 -12.61 4.90
CA VAL A 105 -12.06 -13.52 3.83
C VAL A 105 -13.28 -14.32 4.30
N VAL A 106 -14.38 -14.22 3.58
CA VAL A 106 -15.57 -15.03 3.79
C VAL A 106 -15.71 -16.02 2.63
N SER A 107 -15.26 -17.25 2.84
CA SER A 107 -15.24 -18.29 1.82
C SER A 107 -16.42 -19.26 1.98
N ALA A 108 -17.35 -19.24 1.01
CA ALA A 108 -18.47 -20.19 1.02
C ALA A 108 -17.97 -21.61 0.71
N ASP A 109 -18.35 -22.56 1.54
CA ASP A 109 -17.93 -23.96 1.42
C ASP A 109 -19.13 -24.92 1.40
N ARG A 110 -18.86 -26.13 1.00
CA ARG A 110 -19.76 -27.25 1.19
C ARG A 110 -19.65 -27.78 2.62
N PRO A 111 -20.70 -28.43 3.13
CA PRO A 111 -20.64 -29.07 4.45
C PRO A 111 -19.51 -30.11 4.51
N ASP A 112 -18.94 -30.27 5.68
CA ASP A 112 -17.77 -31.13 5.96
C ASP A 112 -17.93 -32.54 5.40
N ARG A 113 -19.13 -33.13 5.47
CA ARG A 113 -19.43 -34.48 4.93
C ARG A 113 -19.15 -34.65 3.43
N LEU A 114 -19.02 -33.55 2.67
CA LEU A 114 -18.71 -33.56 1.24
C LEU A 114 -17.23 -33.32 0.94
N ARG A 115 -16.42 -32.93 1.94
CA ARG A 115 -14.99 -32.76 1.78
C ARG A 115 -14.29 -34.09 1.56
N GLY A 116 -13.35 -34.16 0.65
CA GLY A 116 -12.61 -35.38 0.32
C GLY A 116 -13.41 -36.44 -0.48
N THR A 117 -14.65 -36.15 -0.86
CA THR A 117 -15.50 -37.10 -1.63
C THR A 117 -15.38 -36.97 -3.15
N GLY A 118 -14.66 -35.95 -3.65
CA GLY A 118 -14.62 -35.63 -5.09
C GLY A 118 -15.86 -34.86 -5.56
N ALA A 119 -16.70 -34.34 -4.66
CA ALA A 119 -17.85 -33.51 -5.02
C ALA A 119 -17.42 -32.29 -5.82
N ASN A 120 -18.25 -31.88 -6.80
CA ASN A 120 -17.94 -30.78 -7.70
C ASN A 120 -17.52 -29.49 -6.94
N GLN A 121 -16.39 -28.88 -7.34
CA GLN A 121 -15.85 -27.64 -6.78
C GLN A 121 -15.67 -27.68 -5.24
N THR A 122 -15.24 -28.83 -4.72
CA THR A 122 -15.00 -29.07 -3.28
C THR A 122 -13.52 -29.37 -3.07
N THR A 123 -12.90 -28.71 -2.08
CA THR A 123 -11.49 -28.91 -1.72
C THR A 123 -11.32 -28.69 -0.20
N GLN A 124 -10.12 -28.90 0.30
CA GLN A 124 -9.73 -28.52 1.66
C GLN A 124 -9.42 -27.03 1.67
N GLN A 125 -10.45 -26.19 1.84
CA GLN A 125 -10.30 -24.74 1.78
C GLN A 125 -10.31 -24.06 3.16
N ALA A 126 -10.87 -24.70 4.19
CA ALA A 126 -10.71 -24.21 5.55
C ALA A 126 -9.22 -24.24 5.94
N GLY A 127 -8.68 -23.10 6.33
CA GLY A 127 -7.27 -22.94 6.65
C GLY A 127 -6.33 -22.96 5.44
N LEU A 128 -6.84 -22.75 4.22
CA LEU A 128 -6.03 -22.77 2.99
C LEU A 128 -4.88 -21.77 3.03
N PHE A 129 -5.04 -20.66 3.71
CA PHE A 129 -4.01 -19.61 3.79
C PHE A 129 -2.88 -19.92 4.79
N GLY A 130 -2.97 -21.02 5.53
CA GLY A 130 -1.91 -21.50 6.42
C GLY A 130 -1.50 -20.46 7.44
N VAL A 131 -0.19 -20.13 7.46
CA VAL A 131 0.38 -19.19 8.43
C VAL A 131 -0.04 -17.73 8.20
N PHE A 132 -0.63 -17.42 7.04
CA PHE A 132 -0.96 -16.04 6.68
C PHE A 132 -2.31 -15.58 7.24
N ALA A 133 -3.24 -16.48 7.52
CA ALA A 133 -4.54 -16.13 8.10
C ALA A 133 -5.05 -17.21 9.04
N GLU A 134 -5.54 -16.81 10.21
CA GLU A 134 -6.33 -17.70 11.06
C GLU A 134 -7.66 -18.00 10.40
N CYS A 135 -8.22 -19.21 10.66
CA CYS A 135 -9.43 -19.67 10.05
C CYS A 135 -10.41 -20.18 11.10
N ASP A 136 -11.64 -19.68 11.03
CA ASP A 136 -12.80 -20.21 11.73
C ASP A 136 -13.71 -20.92 10.71
N ASP A 137 -14.04 -22.19 10.95
CA ASP A 137 -14.87 -23.01 10.06
C ASP A 137 -16.31 -23.06 10.59
N LEU A 138 -17.15 -22.16 10.11
CA LEU A 138 -18.51 -21.91 10.61
C LEU A 138 -19.48 -22.92 10.03
N THR A 139 -20.21 -23.63 10.91
CA THR A 139 -21.25 -24.62 10.54
C THR A 139 -22.65 -24.04 10.76
N PRO A 140 -23.71 -24.66 10.17
CA PRO A 140 -25.09 -24.25 10.42
C PRO A 140 -25.54 -24.36 11.89
N GLU A 141 -24.83 -25.13 12.70
CA GLU A 141 -25.13 -25.37 14.11
C GLU A 141 -24.46 -24.40 15.07
N VAL A 142 -23.55 -23.54 14.57
CA VAL A 142 -22.84 -22.55 15.41
C VAL A 142 -23.85 -21.67 16.16
N SER A 143 -23.68 -21.46 17.44
CA SER A 143 -24.55 -20.57 18.21
C SER A 143 -24.36 -19.10 17.81
N ASP A 144 -25.37 -18.23 18.07
CA ASP A 144 -25.24 -16.79 17.78
C ASP A 144 -24.06 -16.15 18.50
N ALA A 145 -23.85 -16.52 19.77
CA ALA A 145 -22.76 -15.96 20.58
C ALA A 145 -21.37 -16.40 20.07
N GLU A 146 -21.21 -17.64 19.65
CA GLU A 146 -19.96 -18.12 19.05
C GLU A 146 -19.70 -17.45 17.71
N LEU A 147 -20.72 -17.36 16.83
CA LEU A 147 -20.60 -16.70 15.53
C LEU A 147 -20.21 -15.23 15.70
N ASP A 148 -20.87 -14.51 16.62
CA ASP A 148 -20.53 -13.11 16.89
C ASP A 148 -19.09 -12.96 17.41
N ALA A 149 -18.65 -13.84 18.31
CA ALA A 149 -17.29 -13.84 18.82
C ALA A 149 -16.25 -14.11 17.72
N ASP A 150 -16.52 -15.09 16.84
CA ASP A 150 -15.63 -15.44 15.73
C ASP A 150 -15.52 -14.28 14.73
N VAL A 151 -16.64 -13.65 14.35
CA VAL A 151 -16.66 -12.48 13.45
C VAL A 151 -15.98 -11.29 14.09
N ALA A 152 -16.23 -11.02 15.40
CA ALA A 152 -15.59 -9.93 16.11
C ALA A 152 -14.06 -10.13 16.18
N ARG A 153 -13.60 -11.34 16.47
CA ARG A 153 -12.18 -11.69 16.44
C ARG A 153 -11.59 -11.48 15.04
N ALA A 154 -12.28 -11.94 13.99
CA ALA A 154 -11.85 -11.77 12.61
C ALA A 154 -11.71 -10.30 12.20
N CYS A 155 -12.63 -9.43 12.63
CA CYS A 155 -12.61 -8.00 12.31
C CYS A 155 -11.62 -7.19 13.12
N SER A 156 -11.33 -7.58 14.39
CA SER A 156 -10.43 -6.84 15.28
C SER A 156 -8.96 -7.20 15.08
N ARG A 157 -8.68 -8.43 14.63
CA ARG A 157 -7.30 -8.90 14.45
C ARG A 157 -6.52 -8.03 13.46
N ARG A 158 -5.29 -7.71 13.81
CA ARG A 158 -4.32 -7.12 12.87
C ARG A 158 -3.87 -8.19 11.89
N GLY A 159 -4.09 -7.96 10.60
CA GLY A 159 -3.83 -8.92 9.53
C GLY A 159 -5.10 -9.55 8.99
N PRO A 160 -4.97 -10.47 8.03
CA PRO A 160 -6.10 -11.15 7.40
C PRO A 160 -6.61 -12.29 8.27
N THR A 161 -7.90 -12.64 8.07
CA THR A 161 -8.60 -13.76 8.70
C THR A 161 -9.48 -14.46 7.68
N GLN A 162 -9.78 -15.74 7.90
CA GLN A 162 -10.70 -16.53 7.09
C GLN A 162 -11.90 -16.99 7.94
N LEU A 163 -13.09 -16.61 7.53
CA LEU A 163 -14.34 -17.22 7.95
C LEU A 163 -14.76 -18.19 6.83
N ASN A 164 -14.54 -19.48 7.03
CA ASN A 164 -14.97 -20.50 6.08
C ASN A 164 -16.39 -20.94 6.45
N VAL A 165 -17.35 -20.76 5.54
CA VAL A 165 -18.78 -20.86 5.84
C VAL A 165 -19.37 -22.08 5.16
N GLN A 166 -19.74 -23.06 5.94
CA GLN A 166 -20.41 -24.28 5.45
C GLN A 166 -21.88 -23.99 5.14
N LEU A 167 -22.24 -23.94 3.86
CA LEU A 167 -23.61 -23.70 3.40
C LEU A 167 -24.19 -25.01 2.86
N ASP A 168 -25.31 -25.47 3.45
CA ASP A 168 -25.97 -26.71 3.11
C ASP A 168 -27.47 -26.50 2.75
N GLY A 169 -28.08 -27.49 2.11
CA GLY A 169 -29.48 -27.43 1.70
C GLY A 169 -29.76 -26.44 0.58
N ASP A 170 -30.92 -25.79 0.66
CA ASP A 170 -31.35 -24.78 -0.29
C ASP A 170 -30.54 -23.52 -0.11
N LEU A 171 -29.90 -23.08 -1.21
CA LEU A 171 -29.05 -21.87 -1.24
C LEU A 171 -29.81 -20.58 -1.55
N LEU A 172 -31.08 -20.70 -1.85
CA LEU A 172 -31.95 -19.57 -2.12
C LEU A 172 -32.90 -19.34 -0.95
N PRO A 173 -33.18 -18.09 -0.60
CA PRO A 173 -34.17 -17.80 0.42
C PRO A 173 -35.56 -18.17 -0.06
N PRO A 174 -36.47 -18.45 0.86
CA PRO A 174 -37.85 -18.81 0.54
C PRO A 174 -38.64 -17.66 -0.08
N ASP A 175 -38.30 -16.43 0.25
CA ASP A 175 -38.89 -15.20 -0.32
C ASP A 175 -37.88 -14.51 -1.24
N PRO A 176 -38.21 -14.22 -2.49
CA PRO A 176 -37.30 -13.49 -3.41
C PRO A 176 -37.21 -11.99 -3.13
N ASP A 177 -38.07 -11.42 -2.29
CA ASP A 177 -38.02 -10.00 -1.97
C ASP A 177 -36.84 -9.68 -1.03
N PRO A 178 -35.81 -8.91 -1.48
CA PRO A 178 -34.68 -8.55 -0.63
C PRO A 178 -35.08 -7.85 0.67
N ALA A 179 -36.15 -7.06 0.66
CA ALA A 179 -36.65 -6.34 1.84
C ALA A 179 -37.22 -7.30 2.91
N ALA A 180 -37.55 -8.55 2.53
CA ALA A 180 -38.09 -9.55 3.47
C ALA A 180 -36.99 -10.14 4.38
N TRP A 181 -35.72 -10.01 4.04
CA TRP A 181 -34.68 -10.74 4.77
C TRP A 181 -33.56 -9.86 5.31
N TRP A 182 -33.28 -8.68 4.76
CA TRP A 182 -32.33 -7.80 5.39
C TRP A 182 -33.03 -6.89 6.40
N HIS A 183 -32.60 -6.95 7.64
CA HIS A 183 -32.93 -6.00 8.68
C HIS A 183 -31.68 -5.74 9.52
N ARG A 184 -31.55 -4.52 9.97
CA ARG A 184 -30.48 -4.21 10.92
C ARG A 184 -30.69 -5.02 12.19
N PRO A 185 -29.63 -5.54 12.81
CA PRO A 185 -29.77 -6.15 14.13
C PRO A 185 -30.42 -5.13 15.06
N ASP A 186 -31.54 -5.52 15.71
CA ASP A 186 -32.16 -4.74 16.76
C ASP A 186 -31.15 -4.60 17.90
N ASP A 187 -30.96 -3.36 18.41
CA ASP A 187 -30.15 -2.96 19.56
C ASP A 187 -28.64 -2.71 19.38
N LEU A 188 -28.35 -1.52 18.95
CA LEU A 188 -27.12 -0.83 19.39
C LEU A 188 -27.25 -0.28 20.82
N GLU A 189 -28.46 -0.23 21.40
CA GLU A 189 -28.67 0.38 22.72
C GLU A 189 -28.34 -0.53 23.92
N HIS A 190 -28.18 -1.85 23.72
CA HIS A 190 -28.03 -2.80 24.84
C HIS A 190 -26.74 -3.64 24.86
N ARG A 191 -25.81 -3.48 23.90
CA ARG A 191 -24.51 -4.15 23.94
C ARG A 191 -23.41 -3.21 24.45
N ASN A 192 -23.34 -3.09 25.77
CA ASN A 192 -22.15 -2.68 26.52
C ASN A 192 -21.17 -3.87 26.62
N ASP A 193 -20.95 -4.61 25.54
CA ASP A 193 -19.97 -5.70 25.52
C ASP A 193 -18.59 -5.13 25.21
N SER A 194 -17.64 -5.47 26.07
CA SER A 194 -16.27 -4.98 26.09
C SER A 194 -15.55 -5.03 24.72
N ALA A 195 -15.79 -6.06 23.91
CA ALA A 195 -15.17 -6.18 22.58
C ALA A 195 -15.70 -5.13 21.57
N GLY A 196 -16.99 -4.79 21.60
CA GLY A 196 -17.54 -3.71 20.78
C GLY A 196 -17.13 -2.33 21.27
N ALA A 197 -16.88 -2.18 22.58
CA ALA A 197 -16.36 -0.96 23.18
C ALA A 197 -14.86 -0.78 22.87
N GLU A 198 -14.06 -1.84 22.85
CA GLU A 198 -12.65 -1.81 22.44
C GLU A 198 -12.49 -1.48 20.94
N LEU A 199 -13.32 -2.05 20.06
CA LEU A 199 -13.31 -1.71 18.63
C LEU A 199 -13.77 -0.26 18.39
N ARG A 200 -14.71 0.26 19.19
CA ARG A 200 -15.10 1.68 19.17
C ARG A 200 -14.02 2.56 19.76
N ALA A 201 -13.41 2.18 20.87
CA ALA A 201 -12.31 2.89 21.50
C ALA A 201 -11.06 2.91 20.61
N GLU A 202 -10.74 1.81 19.89
CA GLU A 202 -9.66 1.81 18.90
C GLU A 202 -10.03 2.62 17.64
N ALA A 203 -11.29 2.60 17.20
CA ALA A 203 -11.77 3.44 16.10
C ALA A 203 -11.88 4.91 16.51
N GLU A 204 -12.21 5.19 17.77
CA GLU A 204 -12.28 6.55 18.36
C GLU A 204 -10.91 7.03 18.86
N SER A 205 -10.01 6.14 19.24
CA SER A 205 -8.63 6.47 19.55
C SER A 205 -7.71 6.58 18.32
N ASP A 206 -8.20 6.19 17.13
CA ASP A 206 -7.60 6.67 15.89
C ASP A 206 -8.03 8.14 15.70
N PRO A 207 -7.11 9.08 15.95
CA PRO A 207 -7.47 10.50 15.95
C PRO A 207 -8.00 11.04 14.62
N ARG A 208 -8.29 10.17 13.66
CA ARG A 208 -8.83 10.44 12.31
C ARG A 208 -10.25 9.92 12.10
N SER A 209 -10.88 9.30 13.11
CA SER A 209 -12.23 8.69 12.99
C SER A 209 -13.38 9.56 13.50
N THR A 210 -13.11 10.79 13.98
CA THR A 210 -14.18 11.68 14.46
C THR A 210 -14.91 12.34 13.31
N SER A 211 -15.93 11.68 12.78
CA SER A 211 -17.09 12.34 12.17
C SER A 211 -18.29 11.41 12.20
N THR A 212 -18.88 11.26 13.39
CA THR A 212 -20.26 10.78 13.52
C THR A 212 -21.17 11.96 13.78
N GLY A 213 -22.11 12.19 12.86
CA GLY A 213 -23.33 12.93 13.12
C GLY A 213 -23.18 14.45 13.18
N ALA A 214 -22.92 15.10 12.05
CA ALA A 214 -23.26 16.51 11.87
C ALA A 214 -23.87 16.72 10.47
N ASP A 215 -24.92 17.51 10.44
CA ASP A 215 -25.69 17.97 9.29
C ASP A 215 -24.79 18.39 8.10
N PRO A 216 -25.12 18.08 6.84
CA PRO A 216 -24.26 18.35 5.68
C PRO A 216 -24.10 19.82 5.27
N ALA A 217 -24.46 20.78 6.11
CA ALA A 217 -24.50 22.21 5.77
C ALA A 217 -23.42 23.09 6.43
N SER A 218 -22.54 22.59 7.26
CA SER A 218 -21.51 23.45 7.86
C SER A 218 -20.25 22.70 8.25
N ALA A 219 -19.27 22.57 7.36
CA ALA A 219 -17.89 22.28 7.76
C ALA A 219 -16.89 22.66 6.68
N SER A 220 -16.45 23.89 6.69
CA SER A 220 -15.09 24.27 6.33
C SER A 220 -14.18 23.97 7.53
N GLY A 221 -13.81 22.72 7.72
CA GLY A 221 -12.89 22.27 8.76
C GLY A 221 -11.68 21.60 8.12
N VAL A 222 -10.54 22.27 8.15
CA VAL A 222 -9.23 21.64 7.94
C VAL A 222 -9.10 20.59 9.04
N ASP A 223 -8.97 19.30 8.66
CA ASP A 223 -8.66 18.22 9.59
C ASP A 223 -7.29 18.52 10.23
N VAL A 224 -7.30 19.10 11.42
CA VAL A 224 -6.10 19.26 12.24
C VAL A 224 -5.75 17.86 12.74
N GLU A 225 -4.60 17.33 12.32
CA GLU A 225 -4.07 16.08 12.91
C GLU A 225 -4.10 16.23 14.44
N PRO A 226 -4.68 15.27 15.17
CA PRO A 226 -4.48 15.22 16.59
C PRO A 226 -2.98 15.04 16.87
N SER A 227 -2.49 15.68 17.90
CA SER A 227 -1.09 15.62 18.32
C SER A 227 -0.67 14.17 18.54
N VAL A 228 0.01 13.57 17.52
CA VAL A 228 0.66 12.28 17.67
C VAL A 228 1.80 12.49 18.66
N SER A 229 1.62 12.06 19.91
CA SER A 229 2.68 12.07 20.90
C SER A 229 3.58 10.85 20.71
N ILE A 230 4.90 11.03 20.82
CA ILE A 230 5.81 9.90 21.03
C ILE A 230 5.35 9.23 22.33
N SER A 231 5.18 7.91 22.31
CA SER A 231 4.87 7.17 23.55
C SER A 231 5.87 7.52 24.65
N THR A 232 5.40 7.90 25.79
CA THR A 232 6.26 8.16 26.97
C THR A 232 6.96 6.89 27.45
N ASP A 233 6.51 5.72 27.00
CA ASP A 233 7.01 4.40 27.39
C ASP A 233 8.22 3.95 26.57
N GLY A 234 8.60 4.70 25.51
CA GLY A 234 9.78 4.40 24.71
C GLY A 234 11.08 4.56 25.48
N GLU A 235 12.02 3.63 25.24
CA GLU A 235 13.38 3.69 25.79
C GLU A 235 14.03 5.04 25.41
N VAL A 236 14.77 5.62 26.36
CA VAL A 236 15.58 6.83 26.11
C VAL A 236 16.90 6.41 25.49
N LEU A 237 17.16 6.86 24.27
CA LEU A 237 18.45 6.63 23.62
C LEU A 237 19.49 7.69 24.07
N PRO A 238 20.73 7.27 24.35
CA PRO A 238 21.81 8.20 24.61
C PRO A 238 22.18 8.97 23.33
N LEU A 239 22.51 10.24 23.47
CA LEU A 239 23.07 11.09 22.41
C LEU A 239 24.57 10.79 22.22
N GLY A 240 25.12 11.24 21.10
CA GLY A 240 26.54 11.14 20.78
C GLY A 240 26.88 10.18 19.64
N PRO A 241 26.37 8.93 19.60
CA PRO A 241 26.59 8.07 18.44
C PRO A 241 25.97 8.68 17.17
N ARG A 242 26.74 8.71 16.07
CA ARG A 242 26.29 9.22 14.77
C ARG A 242 25.16 8.33 14.23
N THR A 243 23.94 8.75 14.51
CA THR A 243 22.71 7.99 14.28
C THR A 243 22.04 8.40 12.99
N VAL A 244 21.46 7.41 12.28
CA VAL A 244 20.57 7.60 11.13
C VAL A 244 19.25 6.90 11.40
N VAL A 245 18.13 7.58 11.14
CA VAL A 245 16.80 6.97 11.16
C VAL A 245 16.46 6.44 9.78
N VAL A 246 16.11 5.18 9.67
CA VAL A 246 15.61 4.54 8.44
C VAL A 246 14.11 4.33 8.60
N ALA A 247 13.32 5.06 7.81
CA ALA A 247 11.87 4.98 7.80
C ALA A 247 11.38 4.24 6.54
N GLY A 248 11.03 2.98 6.68
CA GLY A 248 10.47 2.15 5.63
C GLY A 248 8.95 2.30 5.50
N ASP A 249 8.31 1.44 4.69
CA ASP A 249 6.86 1.45 4.53
C ASP A 249 6.15 1.43 5.88
N ASP A 250 5.07 2.21 6.00
CA ASP A 250 4.22 2.32 7.21
C ASP A 250 4.96 2.75 8.51
N ALA A 251 6.14 3.37 8.41
CA ALA A 251 6.87 3.91 9.59
C ALA A 251 6.06 4.98 10.34
N GLY A 252 5.28 5.75 9.61
CA GLY A 252 4.37 6.75 10.16
C GLY A 252 5.06 7.98 10.78
N PRO A 253 4.28 8.86 11.44
CA PRO A 253 4.78 10.10 12.02
C PRO A 253 5.83 9.91 13.12
N ALA A 254 5.80 8.78 13.83
CA ALA A 254 6.71 8.54 14.96
C ALA A 254 8.19 8.53 14.54
N ALA A 255 8.51 8.02 13.34
CA ALA A 255 9.87 8.07 12.80
C ALA A 255 10.35 9.51 12.58
N ARG A 256 9.47 10.36 12.01
CA ARG A 256 9.74 11.79 11.82
C ARG A 256 9.97 12.49 13.16
N MET A 257 9.05 12.26 14.12
CA MET A 257 9.13 12.92 15.43
C MET A 257 10.41 12.55 16.18
N LEU A 258 10.86 11.30 16.10
CA LEU A 258 12.15 10.89 16.66
C LEU A 258 13.31 11.63 15.96
N ALA A 259 13.34 11.64 14.63
CA ALA A 259 14.39 12.29 13.86
C ALA A 259 14.46 13.81 14.14
N GLU A 260 13.29 14.48 14.23
CA GLU A 260 13.20 15.91 14.56
C GLU A 260 13.65 16.19 16.00
N ALA A 261 13.18 15.41 16.99
CA ALA A 261 13.55 15.60 18.39
C ALA A 261 15.04 15.37 18.62
N ALA A 262 15.61 14.40 17.94
CA ALA A 262 17.03 14.06 18.07
C ALA A 262 17.96 14.92 17.20
N GLY A 263 17.45 15.56 16.18
CA GLY A 263 18.28 16.24 15.17
C GLY A 263 19.05 15.27 14.27
N TRP A 264 18.54 14.04 14.04
CA TRP A 264 19.20 13.03 13.22
C TRP A 264 18.73 13.03 11.77
N PRO A 265 19.62 12.71 10.80
CA PRO A 265 19.21 12.51 9.40
C PRO A 265 18.28 11.31 9.27
N MET A 266 17.27 11.43 8.41
CA MET A 266 16.28 10.38 8.17
C MET A 266 16.25 9.98 6.69
N LEU A 267 16.42 8.68 6.44
CA LEU A 267 16.26 8.03 5.13
C LEU A 267 14.82 7.49 5.06
N ALA A 268 13.91 8.27 4.49
CA ALA A 268 12.49 7.94 4.44
C ALA A 268 12.09 7.46 3.05
N GLU A 269 11.61 6.21 2.94
CA GLU A 269 11.04 5.69 1.70
C GLU A 269 9.74 6.45 1.32
N PRO A 270 9.34 6.50 0.04
CA PRO A 270 8.16 7.24 -0.40
C PRO A 270 6.86 6.86 0.34
N THR A 271 6.69 5.57 0.66
CA THR A 271 5.49 5.04 1.33
C THR A 271 5.61 5.01 2.86
N SER A 272 6.68 5.57 3.42
CA SER A 272 6.93 5.54 4.86
C SER A 272 5.91 6.32 5.70
N GLY A 273 5.23 7.30 5.12
CA GLY A 273 4.41 8.26 5.88
C GLY A 273 5.23 9.22 6.75
N ALA A 274 6.56 9.16 6.68
CA ALA A 274 7.49 9.98 7.46
C ALA A 274 8.26 11.02 6.64
N ARG A 275 8.12 11.05 5.30
CA ARG A 275 8.90 11.89 4.37
C ARG A 275 8.47 13.36 4.42
N ILE A 276 8.58 13.96 5.59
CA ILE A 276 8.16 15.33 5.90
C ILE A 276 9.25 16.01 6.73
N GLY A 277 9.45 17.32 6.51
CA GLY A 277 10.37 18.14 7.29
C GLY A 277 11.83 18.02 6.86
N ARG A 278 12.69 18.76 7.58
CA ARG A 278 14.09 18.96 7.22
C ARG A 278 14.95 17.70 7.39
N GLN A 279 14.60 16.84 8.35
CA GLN A 279 15.36 15.61 8.66
C GLN A 279 15.22 14.53 7.58
N ALA A 280 14.11 14.54 6.83
CA ALA A 280 13.93 13.64 5.70
C ALA A 280 14.81 14.09 4.52
N LEU A 281 15.68 13.20 4.05
CA LEU A 281 16.62 13.48 2.96
C LEU A 281 16.04 12.94 1.65
N ARG A 282 16.06 13.78 0.58
CA ARG A 282 15.60 13.37 -0.76
C ARG A 282 16.47 12.29 -1.36
N THR A 283 17.78 12.47 -1.26
CA THR A 283 18.77 11.63 -1.93
C THR A 283 19.51 10.69 -0.98
N GLY A 284 19.02 10.55 0.25
CA GLY A 284 19.71 9.86 1.34
C GLY A 284 20.20 8.46 0.99
N ARG A 285 19.42 7.65 0.23
CA ARG A 285 19.89 6.32 -0.21
C ARG A 285 21.07 6.37 -1.19
N LEU A 286 21.21 7.44 -1.98
CA LEU A 286 22.37 7.63 -2.86
C LEU A 286 23.59 8.03 -2.05
N LEU A 287 23.42 8.86 -1.01
CA LEU A 287 24.49 9.25 -0.09
C LEU A 287 25.07 8.05 0.68
N LEU A 288 24.32 6.96 0.87
CA LEU A 288 24.85 5.72 1.41
C LEU A 288 25.90 5.04 0.51
N THR A 289 26.06 5.45 -0.73
CA THR A 289 27.12 4.97 -1.63
C THR A 289 28.42 5.79 -1.52
N THR A 290 28.49 6.70 -0.56
CA THR A 290 29.60 7.64 -0.32
C THR A 290 30.26 7.39 1.03
N ASP A 291 31.29 8.16 1.37
CA ASP A 291 32.04 8.06 2.65
C ASP A 291 31.18 8.37 3.88
N LEU A 292 30.03 9.03 3.72
CA LEU A 292 29.07 9.26 4.83
C LEU A 292 28.61 7.94 5.45
N ARG A 293 28.45 6.88 4.65
CA ARG A 293 28.08 5.54 5.11
C ARG A 293 29.04 5.01 6.19
N GLY A 294 30.35 5.15 5.96
CA GLY A 294 31.40 4.66 6.89
C GLY A 294 31.49 5.42 8.22
N ARG A 295 30.78 6.53 8.34
CA ARG A 295 30.75 7.35 9.55
C ARG A 295 29.55 7.06 10.46
N ILE A 296 28.58 6.25 10.02
CA ILE A 296 27.41 5.87 10.80
C ILE A 296 27.84 4.92 11.92
N GLU A 297 27.29 5.08 13.13
CA GLU A 297 27.55 4.25 14.31
C GLU A 297 26.27 3.56 14.81
N ARG A 298 25.11 4.21 14.64
CA ARG A 298 23.81 3.68 15.03
C ARG A 298 22.77 3.84 13.92
N VAL A 299 21.86 2.87 13.82
CA VAL A 299 20.71 2.93 12.92
C VAL A 299 19.44 2.60 13.70
N VAL A 300 18.40 3.45 13.58
CA VAL A 300 17.06 3.16 14.11
C VAL A 300 16.14 2.87 12.93
N VAL A 301 15.66 1.63 12.85
CA VAL A 301 14.79 1.14 11.77
C VAL A 301 13.34 1.17 12.22
N ILE A 302 12.49 1.88 11.51
CA ILE A 302 11.05 1.98 11.78
C ILE A 302 10.28 1.69 10.50
N GLY A 303 9.23 0.86 10.61
CA GLY A 303 8.49 0.37 9.44
C GLY A 303 9.25 -0.69 8.65
N HIS A 304 8.90 -0.88 7.38
CA HIS A 304 9.40 -1.97 6.54
C HIS A 304 10.25 -1.45 5.35
N PRO A 305 11.54 -1.12 5.56
CA PRO A 305 12.42 -0.66 4.49
C PRO A 305 12.85 -1.82 3.59
N THR A 306 12.40 -1.80 2.33
CA THR A 306 12.65 -2.86 1.34
C THR A 306 13.10 -2.34 -0.01
N LEU A 307 13.30 -1.02 -0.14
CA LEU A 307 13.41 -0.39 -1.44
C LEU A 307 14.80 -0.55 -2.07
N SER A 308 15.88 -0.47 -1.28
CA SER A 308 17.22 -0.35 -1.85
C SER A 308 18.27 -1.20 -1.15
N ARG A 309 19.20 -1.78 -1.95
CA ARG A 309 20.34 -2.55 -1.45
C ARG A 309 21.26 -1.78 -0.48
N PRO A 310 21.58 -0.49 -0.70
CA PRO A 310 22.37 0.28 0.26
C PRO A 310 21.72 0.33 1.65
N VAL A 311 20.40 0.52 1.72
CA VAL A 311 19.66 0.51 2.99
C VAL A 311 19.67 -0.89 3.61
N THR A 312 19.39 -1.94 2.83
CA THR A 312 19.44 -3.33 3.31
C THR A 312 20.83 -3.67 3.86
N SER A 313 21.90 -3.28 3.15
CA SER A 313 23.28 -3.47 3.60
C SER A 313 23.57 -2.70 4.90
N LEU A 314 23.02 -1.48 5.06
CA LEU A 314 23.19 -0.67 6.26
C LEU A 314 22.56 -1.33 7.48
N ILE A 315 21.29 -1.76 7.38
CA ILE A 315 20.55 -2.35 8.49
C ILE A 315 20.95 -3.80 8.79
N SER A 316 21.79 -4.41 7.96
CA SER A 316 22.35 -5.76 8.15
C SER A 316 23.81 -5.74 8.62
N ASP A 317 24.37 -4.57 8.92
CA ASP A 317 25.79 -4.44 9.24
C ASP A 317 26.04 -4.74 10.74
N PRO A 318 26.75 -5.84 11.07
CA PRO A 318 26.98 -6.23 12.46
C PRO A 318 27.97 -5.33 13.19
N SER A 319 28.64 -4.41 12.50
CA SER A 319 29.54 -3.44 13.12
C SER A 319 28.81 -2.20 13.67
N LEU A 320 27.51 -2.05 13.37
CA LEU A 320 26.68 -0.95 13.80
C LEU A 320 25.76 -1.35 14.96
N GLU A 321 25.37 -0.37 15.78
CA GLU A 321 24.24 -0.54 16.68
C GLU A 321 22.95 -0.41 15.88
N VAL A 322 22.28 -1.53 15.59
CA VAL A 322 21.00 -1.55 14.85
C VAL A 322 19.85 -1.76 15.83
N LEU A 323 18.89 -0.83 15.84
CA LEU A 323 17.67 -0.88 16.63
C LEU A 323 16.49 -0.99 15.66
N ALA A 324 15.70 -2.05 15.74
CA ALA A 324 14.56 -2.26 14.83
C ALA A 324 13.25 -2.30 15.61
N VAL A 325 12.31 -1.42 15.25
CA VAL A 325 11.00 -1.32 15.88
C VAL A 325 10.03 -2.27 15.19
N ARG A 326 9.21 -3.00 15.97
CA ARG A 326 8.17 -3.88 15.43
C ARG A 326 7.15 -3.09 14.60
N GLY A 327 6.82 -3.63 13.45
CA GLY A 327 5.74 -3.15 12.58
C GLY A 327 4.36 -3.56 13.07
N ARG A 328 3.34 -3.23 12.29
CA ARG A 328 1.93 -3.59 12.58
C ARG A 328 1.69 -5.09 12.53
N ASP A 329 2.44 -5.81 11.70
CA ASP A 329 2.44 -7.27 11.60
C ASP A 329 3.11 -7.96 12.80
N GLY A 330 3.68 -7.18 13.73
CA GLY A 330 4.42 -7.69 14.90
C GLY A 330 5.87 -8.08 14.57
N VAL A 331 6.34 -7.86 13.35
CA VAL A 331 7.70 -8.21 12.91
C VAL A 331 8.58 -6.95 12.83
N ALA A 332 9.80 -7.04 13.29
CA ALA A 332 10.81 -6.01 13.08
C ALA A 332 11.61 -6.33 11.80
N THR A 333 11.90 -5.34 10.98
CA THR A 333 12.73 -5.54 9.78
C THR A 333 14.20 -5.65 10.14
N ASP A 334 14.70 -6.86 10.17
CA ASP A 334 16.09 -7.22 10.52
C ASP A 334 16.63 -8.34 9.62
N PRO A 335 16.92 -8.06 8.34
CA PRO A 335 17.38 -9.08 7.40
C PRO A 335 18.74 -9.69 7.75
N GLY A 336 19.56 -8.94 8.49
CA GLY A 336 20.88 -9.40 8.97
C GLY A 336 20.86 -10.17 10.26
N ARG A 337 19.72 -10.17 10.98
CA ARG A 337 19.60 -10.70 12.35
C ARG A 337 20.63 -10.10 13.31
N VAL A 338 20.87 -8.81 13.19
CA VAL A 338 21.84 -8.04 13.96
C VAL A 338 21.19 -7.02 14.89
N ALA A 339 19.89 -6.76 14.71
CA ALA A 339 19.20 -5.70 15.41
C ALA A 339 18.76 -6.12 16.82
N ARG A 340 18.85 -5.16 17.74
CA ARG A 340 18.08 -5.19 18.98
C ARG A 340 16.65 -4.75 18.68
N VAL A 341 15.70 -5.63 18.90
CA VAL A 341 14.28 -5.38 18.59
C VAL A 341 13.63 -4.57 19.71
N LEU A 342 12.87 -3.56 19.32
CA LEU A 342 12.09 -2.69 20.20
C LEU A 342 10.59 -2.84 19.89
N ASP A 343 9.76 -2.87 20.93
CA ASP A 343 8.30 -2.93 20.76
C ASP A 343 7.68 -1.55 20.49
N VAL A 344 8.36 -0.49 20.92
CA VAL A 344 7.90 0.91 20.82
C VAL A 344 9.04 1.77 20.26
N VAL A 345 8.69 2.81 19.50
CA VAL A 345 9.65 3.79 18.98
C VAL A 345 10.39 4.45 20.16
N PRO A 346 11.73 4.44 20.17
CA PRO A 346 12.50 5.06 21.24
C PRO A 346 12.36 6.58 21.23
N ARG A 347 12.78 7.22 22.30
CA ARG A 347 12.78 8.67 22.45
C ARG A 347 14.16 9.20 22.83
N VAL A 348 14.34 10.50 22.74
CA VAL A 348 15.52 11.24 23.22
C VAL A 348 15.06 12.35 24.17
N GLU A 349 15.94 12.80 25.05
CA GLU A 349 15.64 13.89 26.00
C GLU A 349 16.09 15.28 25.50
N ALA A 350 16.97 15.30 24.50
CA ALA A 350 17.46 16.53 23.88
C ALA A 350 17.87 16.27 22.42
N ALA A 351 18.12 17.31 21.67
CA ALA A 351 18.75 17.21 20.35
C ALA A 351 20.24 16.91 20.47
N ASP A 352 20.78 16.16 19.50
CA ASP A 352 22.19 15.85 19.36
C ASP A 352 22.97 17.02 18.74
N ASP A 353 24.30 16.88 18.65
CA ASP A 353 25.15 17.85 17.94
C ASP A 353 24.70 17.99 16.46
N PRO A 354 24.38 19.20 15.99
CA PRO A 354 23.85 19.41 14.65
C PRO A 354 24.85 19.10 13.53
N THR A 355 26.15 19.06 13.80
CA THR A 355 27.19 18.85 12.77
C THR A 355 27.03 17.55 12.01
N TRP A 356 26.52 16.50 12.69
CA TRP A 356 26.24 15.24 12.04
C TRP A 356 25.07 15.35 11.04
N PHE A 357 23.97 15.94 11.46
CA PHE A 357 22.82 16.20 10.57
C PHE A 357 23.19 17.14 9.43
N ASP A 358 23.89 18.26 9.72
CA ASP A 358 24.26 19.25 8.72
C ASP A 358 25.14 18.64 7.63
N SER A 359 26.04 17.72 7.97
CA SER A 359 26.88 17.02 6.99
C SER A 359 26.06 16.23 5.95
N TRP A 360 24.97 15.59 6.37
CA TRP A 360 24.04 14.87 5.50
C TRP A 360 23.14 15.83 4.71
N HIS A 361 22.59 16.82 5.37
CA HIS A 361 21.67 17.77 4.80
C HIS A 361 22.35 18.59 3.68
N ASP A 362 23.55 19.09 3.94
CA ASP A 362 24.31 19.85 2.94
C ASP A 362 24.68 18.99 1.73
N ALA A 363 25.04 17.72 1.95
CA ALA A 363 25.28 16.78 0.86
C ALA A 363 24.00 16.49 0.06
N ASP A 364 22.85 16.32 0.73
CA ASP A 364 21.54 16.10 0.10
C ASP A 364 21.10 17.30 -0.75
N VAL A 365 21.26 18.52 -0.24
CA VAL A 365 20.95 19.75 -0.97
C VAL A 365 21.82 19.87 -2.23
N ARG A 366 23.14 19.65 -2.11
CA ARG A 366 24.06 19.70 -3.26
C ARG A 366 23.73 18.62 -4.29
N LEU A 367 23.51 17.37 -3.83
CA LEU A 367 23.20 16.26 -4.74
C LEU A 367 21.86 16.48 -5.45
N SER A 368 20.85 16.96 -4.73
CA SER A 368 19.55 17.29 -5.30
C SER A 368 19.68 18.35 -6.41
N ALA A 369 20.44 19.43 -6.16
CA ALA A 369 20.70 20.46 -7.16
C ALA A 369 21.46 19.94 -8.40
N LEU A 370 22.42 19.03 -8.21
CA LEU A 370 23.15 18.40 -9.31
C LEU A 370 22.23 17.51 -10.17
N ILE A 371 21.35 16.75 -9.55
CA ILE A 371 20.37 15.91 -10.26
C ILE A 371 19.42 16.81 -11.07
N ASP A 372 18.83 17.83 -10.44
CA ASP A 372 17.87 18.72 -11.10
C ASP A 372 18.51 19.50 -12.25
N ALA A 373 19.74 20.00 -12.08
CA ALA A 373 20.49 20.66 -13.14
C ALA A 373 20.85 19.72 -14.29
N GLY A 374 21.21 18.46 -13.99
CA GLY A 374 21.51 17.46 -15.00
C GLY A 374 20.28 17.07 -15.84
N LEU A 375 19.11 16.89 -15.20
CA LEU A 375 17.87 16.62 -15.91
C LEU A 375 17.43 17.80 -16.78
N ALA A 376 17.54 19.03 -16.28
CA ALA A 376 17.23 20.23 -17.06
C ALA A 376 18.18 20.40 -18.27
N ALA A 377 19.46 20.09 -18.10
CA ALA A 377 20.44 20.13 -19.20
C ALA A 377 20.15 19.08 -20.28
N ALA A 378 19.72 17.88 -19.88
CA ALA A 378 19.36 16.80 -20.81
C ALA A 378 18.14 17.17 -21.69
N GLN A 379 17.19 17.92 -21.16
CA GLN A 379 16.05 18.44 -21.92
C GLN A 379 16.45 19.48 -22.99
N GLY A 380 17.53 20.25 -22.75
CA GLY A 380 18.02 21.28 -23.66
C GLY A 380 19.08 20.82 -24.67
N ASP A 381 19.91 19.86 -24.30
CA ASP A 381 21.01 19.35 -25.14
C ASP A 381 21.41 17.91 -24.71
N PRO A 382 21.12 16.92 -25.57
CA PRO A 382 21.41 15.51 -25.29
C PRO A 382 22.88 15.20 -25.01
N GLN A 383 23.80 15.98 -25.57
CA GLN A 383 25.24 15.74 -25.40
C GLN A 383 25.76 16.16 -24.04
N ARG A 384 25.02 16.96 -23.27
CA ARG A 384 25.41 17.46 -21.95
C ARG A 384 25.16 16.53 -20.79
N ALA A 385 24.34 15.49 -20.99
CA ALA A 385 24.05 14.47 -19.96
C ALA A 385 24.14 13.08 -20.59
N PRO A 386 25.35 12.55 -20.84
CA PRO A 386 25.52 11.22 -21.41
C PRO A 386 24.89 10.16 -20.49
N GLY A 387 24.00 9.34 -21.04
CA GLY A 387 23.25 8.32 -20.31
C GLY A 387 21.84 8.74 -19.86
N LEU A 388 21.39 9.97 -20.22
CA LEU A 388 20.00 10.38 -20.11
C LEU A 388 19.39 10.50 -21.51
N ASP A 389 18.25 9.88 -21.70
CA ASP A 389 17.51 9.94 -22.96
C ASP A 389 16.94 11.35 -23.20
N VAL A 390 16.89 11.77 -24.46
CA VAL A 390 16.30 13.06 -24.86
C VAL A 390 14.79 12.91 -24.85
N GLY A 391 14.12 13.60 -23.95
CA GLY A 391 12.67 13.57 -23.87
C GLY A 391 12.17 13.08 -22.52
N LEU A 392 11.26 12.10 -22.54
CA LEU A 392 10.64 11.55 -21.34
C LEU A 392 11.57 10.53 -20.64
N SER A 393 12.48 10.99 -19.78
CA SER A 393 13.19 10.06 -18.89
C SER A 393 12.30 9.62 -17.73
N PRO A 394 12.43 8.39 -17.23
CA PRO A 394 11.68 7.92 -16.05
C PRO A 394 11.84 8.82 -14.83
N LEU A 395 13.03 9.39 -14.59
CA LEU A 395 13.26 10.34 -13.50
C LEU A 395 12.50 11.66 -13.71
N SER A 396 12.47 12.19 -14.93
CA SER A 396 11.71 13.41 -15.23
C SER A 396 10.21 13.20 -15.04
N VAL A 397 9.68 12.04 -15.45
CA VAL A 397 8.28 11.66 -15.20
C VAL A 397 8.01 11.55 -13.70
N ALA A 398 8.89 10.89 -12.94
CA ALA A 398 8.75 10.78 -11.48
C ALA A 398 8.77 12.16 -10.80
N ALA A 399 9.56 13.13 -11.30
CA ALA A 399 9.57 14.51 -10.80
C ALA A 399 8.22 15.20 -11.01
N VAL A 400 7.61 15.05 -12.19
CA VAL A 400 6.29 15.63 -12.49
C VAL A 400 5.22 14.99 -11.61
N VAL A 401 5.22 13.66 -11.46
CA VAL A 401 4.29 12.96 -10.58
C VAL A 401 4.46 13.40 -9.12
N ALA A 402 5.70 13.50 -8.61
CA ALA A 402 5.98 13.96 -7.26
C ALA A 402 5.46 15.39 -7.02
N SER A 403 5.61 16.28 -8.01
CA SER A 403 5.14 17.67 -7.94
C SER A 403 3.61 17.78 -7.98
N ALA A 404 2.92 16.81 -8.59
CA ALA A 404 1.45 16.75 -8.63
C ALA A 404 0.82 16.25 -7.31
N VAL A 405 1.63 15.73 -6.37
CA VAL A 405 1.15 15.25 -5.08
C VAL A 405 1.02 16.43 -4.12
N GLU A 406 -0.13 17.06 -4.12
CA GLU A 406 -0.50 18.16 -3.23
C GLU A 406 -1.08 17.64 -1.90
N ALA A 407 -1.43 18.57 -0.99
CA ALA A 407 -2.17 18.21 0.22
C ALA A 407 -3.48 17.49 -0.16
N ASP A 408 -3.87 16.51 0.64
CA ASP A 408 -5.05 15.66 0.43
C ASP A 408 -5.04 14.81 -0.86
N THR A 409 -3.90 14.75 -1.57
CA THR A 409 -3.71 13.80 -2.66
C THR A 409 -3.38 12.40 -2.11
N SER A 410 -4.03 11.38 -2.67
CA SER A 410 -3.64 9.99 -2.50
C SER A 410 -2.74 9.56 -3.67
N LEU A 411 -1.53 9.10 -3.40
CA LEU A 411 -0.63 8.50 -4.39
C LEU A 411 -0.46 7.01 -4.10
N VAL A 412 -0.85 6.18 -5.06
CA VAL A 412 -0.56 4.75 -5.03
C VAL A 412 0.64 4.50 -5.94
N VAL A 413 1.72 3.96 -5.38
CA VAL A 413 2.94 3.74 -6.15
C VAL A 413 3.20 2.25 -6.36
N GLY A 414 3.38 1.86 -7.61
CA GLY A 414 3.74 0.50 -8.00
C GLY A 414 5.17 0.13 -7.62
N SER A 415 5.38 -1.14 -7.40
CA SER A 415 6.70 -1.72 -7.16
C SER A 415 7.65 -1.53 -8.36
N SER A 416 8.86 -2.08 -8.29
CA SER A 416 9.89 -1.97 -9.33
C SER A 416 10.51 -0.57 -9.43
N ASN A 417 10.65 0.01 -10.63
CA ASN A 417 11.32 1.29 -10.86
C ASN A 417 10.49 2.48 -10.40
N ALA A 418 9.16 2.46 -10.56
CA ALA A 418 8.29 3.59 -10.25
C ALA A 418 8.54 4.15 -8.83
N VAL A 419 8.52 3.29 -7.82
CA VAL A 419 8.78 3.72 -6.44
C VAL A 419 10.24 4.15 -6.22
N ARG A 420 11.19 3.60 -6.97
CA ARG A 420 12.62 3.94 -6.86
C ARG A 420 12.95 5.29 -7.50
N ASP A 421 12.30 5.59 -8.62
CA ASP A 421 12.43 6.87 -9.30
C ASP A 421 11.77 7.98 -8.47
N LEU A 422 10.58 7.68 -7.91
CA LEU A 422 9.90 8.59 -6.98
C LEU A 422 10.75 8.86 -5.72
N ASP A 423 11.48 7.87 -5.21
CA ASP A 423 12.36 8.02 -4.05
C ASP A 423 13.48 9.04 -4.29
N VAL A 424 14.04 9.08 -5.49
CA VAL A 424 15.08 10.06 -5.87
C VAL A 424 14.49 11.42 -6.20
N MET A 425 13.32 11.47 -6.83
CA MET A 425 12.76 12.71 -7.38
C MET A 425 11.77 13.39 -6.45
N GLY A 426 11.13 12.67 -5.54
CA GLY A 426 10.19 13.24 -4.58
C GLY A 426 10.92 13.98 -3.45
N SER A 427 10.84 15.30 -3.42
CA SER A 427 11.34 16.08 -2.28
C SER A 427 10.51 15.84 -1.02
N PRO A 428 11.11 15.91 0.18
CA PRO A 428 10.36 15.91 1.43
C PRO A 428 9.33 17.05 1.46
N TRP A 429 8.15 16.78 1.99
CA TRP A 429 7.10 17.80 2.08
C TRP A 429 7.33 18.74 3.26
N PRO A 430 6.84 19.98 3.16
CA PRO A 430 6.88 20.91 4.29
C PRO A 430 6.10 20.34 5.51
N PRO A 431 6.50 20.73 6.73
CA PRO A 431 5.73 20.41 7.93
C PRO A 431 4.25 20.84 7.79
N LEU A 432 3.36 20.13 8.45
CA LEU A 432 1.91 20.37 8.45
C LEU A 432 1.20 20.12 7.10
N GLN A 433 1.89 19.60 6.10
CA GLN A 433 1.28 19.18 4.85
C GLN A 433 1.29 17.65 4.76
N HIS A 434 0.17 17.05 5.07
CA HIS A 434 0.02 15.59 5.00
C HIS A 434 -0.27 15.14 3.57
N ARG A 435 0.36 14.03 3.15
CA ARG A 435 0.08 13.31 1.91
C ARG A 435 -0.08 11.83 2.21
N PHE A 436 -0.93 11.19 1.43
CA PHE A 436 -1.16 9.77 1.57
C PHE A 436 -0.47 9.03 0.42
N VAL A 437 0.76 8.57 0.66
CA VAL A 437 1.56 7.80 -0.31
C VAL A 437 1.67 6.38 0.17
N VAL A 438 1.17 5.44 -0.64
CA VAL A 438 1.09 4.01 -0.29
C VAL A 438 1.37 3.11 -1.49
N GLY A 439 1.61 1.84 -1.23
CA GLY A 439 1.76 0.79 -2.24
C GLY A 439 1.62 -0.59 -1.60
N ASN A 440 1.63 -1.64 -2.41
CA ASN A 440 1.73 -3.01 -1.93
C ASN A 440 3.21 -3.28 -1.57
N ARG A 441 3.60 -2.98 -0.33
CA ARG A 441 5.01 -3.00 0.11
C ARG A 441 5.33 -4.09 1.11
N GLY A 442 4.35 -4.86 1.57
CA GLY A 442 4.56 -6.02 2.44
C GLY A 442 5.46 -7.06 1.79
N LEU A 443 5.15 -7.44 0.57
CA LEU A 443 5.95 -8.33 -0.27
C LEU A 443 6.49 -7.66 -1.53
N ALA A 444 6.06 -6.43 -1.80
CA ALA A 444 6.48 -5.63 -2.94
C ALA A 444 6.23 -6.31 -4.32
N GLY A 445 5.17 -7.10 -4.43
CA GLY A 445 4.71 -7.70 -5.69
C GLY A 445 4.17 -6.65 -6.67
N ILE A 446 4.04 -7.06 -7.94
CA ILE A 446 3.39 -6.23 -8.98
C ILE A 446 1.91 -6.56 -9.14
N ASP A 447 1.47 -7.65 -8.56
CA ASP A 447 0.11 -8.17 -8.63
C ASP A 447 -0.89 -7.27 -7.90
N GLY A 448 -2.11 -7.20 -8.43
CA GLY A 448 -3.24 -6.51 -7.82
C GLY A 448 -3.10 -4.99 -7.63
N THR A 449 -2.08 -4.34 -8.18
CA THR A 449 -1.82 -2.91 -7.92
C THR A 449 -2.92 -2.00 -8.50
N VAL A 450 -3.49 -2.34 -9.66
CA VAL A 450 -4.61 -1.60 -10.27
C VAL A 450 -5.83 -1.68 -9.36
N SER A 451 -6.18 -2.88 -8.90
CA SER A 451 -7.30 -3.13 -7.98
C SER A 451 -7.11 -2.44 -6.64
N THR A 452 -5.89 -2.50 -6.08
CA THR A 452 -5.53 -1.78 -4.84
C THR A 452 -5.73 -0.27 -5.00
N ALA A 453 -5.29 0.31 -6.12
CA ALA A 453 -5.45 1.74 -6.39
C ALA A 453 -6.93 2.15 -6.46
N ILE A 454 -7.76 1.35 -7.14
CA ILE A 454 -9.21 1.55 -7.18
C ILE A 454 -9.82 1.46 -5.78
N GLY A 455 -9.41 0.47 -4.99
CA GLY A 455 -9.87 0.30 -3.61
C GLY A 455 -9.51 1.47 -2.71
N ILE A 456 -8.28 2.01 -2.83
CA ILE A 456 -7.84 3.19 -2.10
C ILE A 456 -8.67 4.42 -2.47
N ALA A 457 -8.92 4.64 -3.78
CA ALA A 457 -9.73 5.75 -4.24
C ALA A 457 -11.16 5.67 -3.69
N LEU A 458 -11.78 4.50 -3.69
CA LEU A 458 -13.11 4.25 -3.13
C LEU A 458 -13.13 4.37 -1.59
N GLY A 459 -12.06 3.93 -0.92
CA GLY A 459 -11.92 4.00 0.53
C GLY A 459 -11.61 5.41 1.07
N ARG A 460 -11.18 6.33 0.18
CA ARG A 460 -10.87 7.74 0.50
C ARG A 460 -11.66 8.73 -0.36
N PRO A 461 -12.99 8.70 -0.35
CA PRO A 461 -13.81 9.52 -1.25
C PRO A 461 -13.67 11.03 -1.04
N ARG A 462 -13.07 11.45 0.09
CA ARG A 462 -12.80 12.86 0.40
C ARG A 462 -11.41 13.33 -0.05
N ALA A 463 -10.55 12.43 -0.55
CA ALA A 463 -9.28 12.85 -1.13
C ALA A 463 -9.54 13.79 -2.30
N ALA A 464 -8.81 14.90 -2.35
CA ALA A 464 -8.94 15.88 -3.43
C ALA A 464 -8.61 15.25 -4.78
N ARG A 465 -7.73 14.24 -4.79
CA ARG A 465 -7.27 13.55 -5.98
C ARG A 465 -6.66 12.20 -5.62
N THR A 466 -6.85 11.19 -6.49
CA THR A 466 -6.11 9.93 -6.41
C THR A 466 -5.31 9.71 -7.70
N ILE A 467 -4.02 9.46 -7.53
CA ILE A 467 -3.07 9.14 -8.62
C ILE A 467 -2.47 7.77 -8.33
N ALA A 468 -2.35 6.93 -9.36
CA ALA A 468 -1.59 5.68 -9.30
C ALA A 468 -0.41 5.75 -10.29
N TYR A 469 0.82 5.60 -9.80
CA TYR A 469 2.06 5.68 -10.59
C TYR A 469 2.74 4.33 -10.62
N LEU A 470 2.83 3.69 -11.79
CA LEU A 470 3.29 2.31 -11.94
C LEU A 470 3.84 2.04 -13.36
N GLY A 471 4.54 0.92 -13.51
CA GLY A 471 5.03 0.46 -14.81
C GLY A 471 3.99 -0.35 -15.59
N ASP A 472 4.26 -0.54 -16.88
CA ASP A 472 3.43 -1.30 -17.83
C ASP A 472 3.18 -2.76 -17.38
N LEU A 473 4.21 -3.50 -16.97
CA LEU A 473 4.05 -4.87 -16.48
C LEU A 473 3.17 -4.96 -15.25
N THR A 474 3.26 -3.99 -14.35
CA THR A 474 2.38 -3.89 -13.18
C THR A 474 0.93 -3.64 -13.59
N PHE A 475 0.72 -2.77 -14.58
CA PHE A 475 -0.59 -2.47 -15.12
C PHE A 475 -1.20 -3.67 -15.83
N LEU A 476 -0.43 -4.34 -16.69
CA LEU A 476 -0.86 -5.52 -17.43
C LEU A 476 -1.14 -6.72 -16.52
N HIS A 477 -0.35 -6.90 -15.45
CA HIS A 477 -0.50 -8.01 -14.52
C HIS A 477 -1.86 -7.99 -13.80
N ASP A 478 -2.46 -6.81 -13.61
CA ASP A 478 -3.76 -6.64 -12.96
C ASP A 478 -4.76 -5.87 -13.86
N SER A 479 -4.70 -6.09 -15.17
CA SER A 479 -5.62 -5.47 -16.11
C SER A 479 -7.10 -5.79 -15.83
N ASN A 480 -7.39 -6.98 -15.26
CA ASN A 480 -8.74 -7.35 -14.81
C ASN A 480 -9.26 -6.43 -13.69
N GLY A 481 -8.40 -5.71 -12.98
CA GLY A 481 -8.81 -4.67 -12.03
C GLY A 481 -9.65 -3.55 -12.68
N LEU A 482 -9.45 -3.29 -13.99
CA LEU A 482 -10.24 -2.33 -14.77
C LEU A 482 -11.64 -2.86 -15.14
N LEU A 483 -11.90 -4.17 -14.98
CA LEU A 483 -13.19 -4.77 -15.27
C LEU A 483 -14.21 -4.40 -14.19
N VAL A 484 -14.79 -3.22 -14.33
CA VAL A 484 -15.81 -2.68 -13.43
C VAL A 484 -17.17 -2.79 -14.10
N GLY A 485 -18.07 -3.61 -13.54
CA GLY A 485 -19.40 -3.83 -14.09
C GLY A 485 -20.25 -2.56 -14.18
N SER A 486 -21.26 -2.58 -15.04
CA SER A 486 -22.27 -1.52 -15.11
C SER A 486 -23.00 -1.41 -13.76
N GLY A 487 -23.15 -0.20 -13.24
CA GLY A 487 -23.77 0.02 -11.92
C GLY A 487 -22.81 -0.12 -10.73
N GLN A 488 -21.56 -0.54 -10.95
CA GLN A 488 -20.54 -0.50 -9.92
C GLN A 488 -19.86 0.87 -9.85
N PRO A 489 -19.48 1.35 -8.64
CA PRO A 489 -18.84 2.65 -8.50
C PRO A 489 -17.47 2.69 -9.19
N ARG A 490 -17.27 3.72 -10.01
CA ARG A 490 -15.98 4.06 -10.62
C ARG A 490 -15.44 5.31 -9.93
N PRO A 491 -14.32 5.23 -9.19
CA PRO A 491 -13.75 6.41 -8.55
C PRO A 491 -13.07 7.34 -9.56
N ASP A 492 -12.90 8.60 -9.17
CA ASP A 492 -12.03 9.53 -9.87
C ASP A 492 -10.56 9.17 -9.59
N LEU A 493 -9.91 8.57 -10.58
CA LEU A 493 -8.57 8.01 -10.45
C LEU A 493 -7.78 8.17 -11.75
N THR A 494 -6.56 8.72 -11.64
CA THR A 494 -5.62 8.80 -12.75
C THR A 494 -4.50 7.79 -12.58
N PHE A 495 -4.36 6.83 -13.51
CA PHE A 495 -3.17 6.01 -13.65
C PHE A 495 -2.14 6.74 -14.51
N VAL A 496 -0.91 6.83 -14.05
CA VAL A 496 0.28 7.19 -14.83
C VAL A 496 1.07 5.92 -15.05
N VAL A 497 1.04 5.41 -16.27
CA VAL A 497 1.69 4.14 -16.63
C VAL A 497 2.97 4.45 -17.41
N LEU A 498 4.12 4.20 -16.77
CA LEU A 498 5.41 4.19 -17.46
C LEU A 498 5.45 2.97 -18.38
N ASN A 499 5.44 3.18 -19.69
CA ASN A 499 5.52 2.12 -20.66
C ASN A 499 6.91 2.08 -21.29
N ASP A 500 7.76 1.17 -20.79
CA ASP A 500 9.09 0.88 -21.34
C ASP A 500 9.12 -0.45 -22.13
N ASP A 501 7.93 -1.02 -22.40
CA ASP A 501 7.71 -2.30 -23.07
C ASP A 501 8.45 -3.43 -22.35
N GLY A 502 8.38 -3.45 -21.00
CA GLY A 502 8.94 -4.60 -20.27
C GLY A 502 9.53 -4.33 -18.90
N GLY A 503 10.42 -5.22 -18.48
CA GLY A 503 11.03 -5.27 -17.15
C GLY A 503 12.34 -4.49 -17.05
N ALA A 504 12.32 -3.16 -17.19
CA ALA A 504 13.54 -2.32 -17.14
C ALA A 504 14.37 -2.49 -15.86
N ILE A 505 13.74 -2.82 -14.72
CA ILE A 505 14.47 -2.99 -13.45
C ILE A 505 15.58 -4.04 -13.55
N PHE A 506 15.38 -5.11 -14.32
CA PHE A 506 16.36 -6.19 -14.46
C PHE A 506 17.66 -5.73 -15.13
N SER A 507 17.63 -4.64 -15.93
CA SER A 507 18.83 -4.08 -16.53
C SER A 507 19.82 -3.51 -15.50
N THR A 508 19.34 -3.09 -14.32
CA THR A 508 20.16 -2.55 -13.24
C THR A 508 20.62 -3.60 -12.23
N LEU A 509 20.14 -4.84 -12.37
CA LEU A 509 20.49 -5.99 -11.54
C LEU A 509 21.56 -6.87 -12.23
N GLU A 510 21.92 -7.98 -11.61
CA GLU A 510 22.95 -8.90 -12.09
C GLU A 510 22.63 -9.45 -13.48
N GLN A 511 21.34 -9.76 -13.75
CA GLN A 511 20.89 -10.29 -15.03
C GLN A 511 21.04 -9.30 -16.19
N GLY A 512 21.15 -8.00 -15.90
CA GLY A 512 21.43 -6.97 -16.91
C GLY A 512 22.91 -6.86 -17.30
N ASP A 513 23.79 -7.76 -16.82
CA ASP A 513 25.18 -7.80 -17.27
C ASP A 513 25.24 -8.13 -18.78
N PRO A 514 26.01 -7.39 -19.60
CA PRO A 514 26.13 -7.63 -21.05
C PRO A 514 26.46 -9.07 -21.45
N ARG A 515 27.08 -9.85 -20.57
CA ARG A 515 27.36 -11.27 -20.79
C ARG A 515 26.08 -12.11 -20.97
N TYR A 516 24.95 -11.65 -20.45
CA TYR A 516 23.65 -12.33 -20.54
C TYR A 516 22.69 -11.68 -21.54
N SER A 517 23.18 -10.75 -22.37
CA SER A 517 22.34 -9.94 -23.30
C SER A 517 21.51 -10.80 -24.25
N SER A 518 22.01 -11.96 -24.69
CA SER A 518 21.29 -12.88 -25.61
C SER A 518 20.00 -13.45 -24.98
N ALA A 519 19.95 -13.60 -23.65
CA ALA A 519 18.78 -14.11 -22.94
C ALA A 519 17.92 -12.97 -22.34
N PHE A 520 18.51 -11.79 -22.15
CA PHE A 520 17.92 -10.71 -21.36
C PHE A 520 16.55 -10.28 -21.86
N GLU A 521 16.42 -9.96 -23.15
CA GLU A 521 15.17 -9.47 -23.73
C GLU A 521 14.02 -10.48 -23.58
N ARG A 522 14.29 -11.76 -23.84
CA ARG A 522 13.27 -12.80 -23.81
C ARG A 522 12.87 -13.22 -22.39
N VAL A 523 13.85 -13.29 -21.46
CA VAL A 523 13.65 -13.96 -20.15
C VAL A 523 13.39 -12.97 -19.04
N PHE A 524 13.93 -11.76 -19.11
CA PHE A 524 13.85 -10.75 -18.07
C PHE A 524 13.10 -9.49 -18.49
N ALA A 525 13.48 -8.88 -19.62
CA ALA A 525 12.79 -7.69 -20.11
C ALA A 525 11.36 -8.03 -20.55
N THR A 526 11.16 -9.20 -21.17
CA THR A 526 9.84 -9.70 -21.59
C THR A 526 9.01 -8.65 -22.34
N PRO A 527 9.51 -8.11 -23.47
CA PRO A 527 8.76 -7.10 -24.22
C PRO A 527 7.41 -7.68 -24.65
N HIS A 528 6.35 -6.92 -24.43
CA HIS A 528 4.99 -7.43 -24.59
C HIS A 528 4.28 -6.87 -25.84
N GLY A 529 4.69 -5.71 -26.36
CA GLY A 529 4.10 -5.09 -27.56
C GLY A 529 2.60 -4.84 -27.45
N THR A 530 2.05 -4.74 -26.23
CA THR A 530 0.62 -4.61 -25.99
C THR A 530 0.16 -3.19 -26.29
N ASP A 531 -0.93 -3.04 -27.04
CA ASP A 531 -1.63 -1.78 -27.23
C ASP A 531 -2.48 -1.45 -25.99
N LEU A 532 -1.96 -0.55 -25.14
CA LEU A 532 -2.65 -0.15 -23.92
C LEU A 532 -3.91 0.68 -24.21
N ALA A 533 -3.97 1.39 -25.34
CA ALA A 533 -5.17 2.12 -25.74
C ALA A 533 -6.31 1.15 -26.06
N ALA A 534 -6.03 0.09 -26.82
CA ALA A 534 -7.00 -0.95 -27.13
C ALA A 534 -7.45 -1.70 -25.86
N LEU A 535 -6.52 -2.00 -24.94
CA LEU A 535 -6.83 -2.61 -23.64
C LEU A 535 -7.77 -1.72 -22.81
N CYS A 536 -7.46 -0.44 -22.68
CA CYS A 536 -8.29 0.52 -21.94
C CYS A 536 -9.68 0.67 -22.60
N ALA A 537 -9.75 0.73 -23.92
CA ALA A 537 -11.02 0.81 -24.65
C ALA A 537 -11.91 -0.42 -24.39
N ALA A 538 -11.34 -1.63 -24.34
CA ALA A 538 -12.05 -2.86 -23.99
C ALA A 538 -12.67 -2.82 -22.58
N HIS A 539 -12.08 -2.08 -21.66
CA HIS A 539 -12.57 -1.87 -20.30
C HIS A 539 -13.35 -0.57 -20.10
N HIS A 540 -13.72 0.13 -21.18
CA HIS A 540 -14.40 1.44 -21.12
C HIS A 540 -13.65 2.46 -20.23
N THR A 541 -12.33 2.44 -20.27
CA THR A 541 -11.45 3.31 -19.51
C THR A 541 -10.83 4.34 -20.44
N ALA A 542 -10.87 5.63 -20.04
CA ALA A 542 -10.27 6.70 -20.82
C ALA A 542 -8.75 6.52 -20.86
N HIS A 543 -8.17 6.72 -22.05
CA HIS A 543 -6.73 6.57 -22.28
C HIS A 543 -6.18 7.78 -23.03
N GLU A 544 -4.99 8.22 -22.64
CA GLU A 544 -4.22 9.23 -23.34
C GLU A 544 -2.74 8.82 -23.37
N ARG A 545 -2.12 8.83 -24.55
CA ARG A 545 -0.68 8.69 -24.71
C ARG A 545 -0.03 10.07 -24.58
N VAL A 546 0.86 10.21 -23.60
CA VAL A 546 1.52 11.48 -23.23
C VAL A 546 2.98 11.42 -23.63
N GLU A 547 3.42 12.31 -24.49
CA GLU A 547 4.76 12.31 -25.08
C GLU A 547 5.63 13.52 -24.66
N ASP A 548 5.12 14.37 -23.76
CA ASP A 548 5.88 15.49 -23.18
C ASP A 548 5.51 15.76 -21.71
N LEU A 549 6.45 16.32 -20.95
CA LEU A 549 6.31 16.56 -19.51
C LEU A 549 5.29 17.67 -19.20
N ASP A 550 5.18 18.68 -20.05
CA ASP A 550 4.21 19.77 -19.84
C ASP A 550 2.78 19.27 -20.02
N ARG A 551 2.55 18.38 -21.02
CA ARG A 551 1.25 17.73 -21.17
C ARG A 551 0.93 16.85 -19.98
N LEU A 552 1.92 16.06 -19.48
CA LEU A 552 1.76 15.25 -18.27
C LEU A 552 1.37 16.11 -17.07
N ALA A 553 2.08 17.22 -16.85
CA ALA A 553 1.80 18.13 -15.75
C ALA A 553 0.39 18.73 -15.84
N ARG A 554 -0.03 19.19 -17.04
CA ARG A 554 -1.39 19.68 -17.26
C ARG A 554 -2.43 18.60 -17.03
N ALA A 555 -2.21 17.38 -17.58
CA ALA A 555 -3.12 16.28 -17.39
C ALA A 555 -3.28 15.91 -15.90
N LEU A 556 -2.20 15.92 -15.12
CA LEU A 556 -2.25 15.64 -13.69
C LEU A 556 -2.93 16.76 -12.89
N ALA A 557 -2.94 17.99 -13.39
CA ALA A 557 -3.68 19.10 -12.77
C ALA A 557 -5.20 19.02 -13.02
N GLU A 558 -5.64 18.32 -14.07
CA GLU A 558 -7.05 18.10 -14.38
C GLU A 558 -7.67 17.08 -13.40
N SER A 559 -8.89 17.33 -12.92
CA SER A 559 -9.64 16.32 -12.15
C SER A 559 -10.32 15.36 -13.13
N PRO A 560 -10.02 14.05 -13.05
CA PRO A 560 -10.67 13.08 -13.92
C PRO A 560 -12.15 12.92 -13.52
N THR A 561 -12.97 12.49 -14.46
CA THR A 561 -14.29 11.92 -14.19
C THR A 561 -14.17 10.42 -14.41
N GLY A 562 -14.23 9.64 -13.34
CA GLY A 562 -13.98 8.21 -13.37
C GLY A 562 -12.49 7.84 -13.52
N ILE A 563 -12.23 6.65 -14.05
CA ILE A 563 -10.86 6.11 -14.21
C ILE A 563 -10.29 6.54 -15.56
N ARG A 564 -9.08 7.09 -15.56
CA ARG A 564 -8.31 7.35 -16.79
C ARG A 564 -6.87 6.83 -16.66
N VAL A 565 -6.27 6.55 -17.80
CA VAL A 565 -4.89 6.10 -17.96
C VAL A 565 -4.11 7.11 -18.81
N LEU A 566 -3.03 7.62 -18.24
CA LEU A 566 -2.00 8.38 -18.95
C LEU A 566 -0.84 7.45 -19.23
N GLU A 567 -0.71 6.96 -20.44
CA GLU A 567 0.42 6.15 -20.89
C GLU A 567 1.60 7.06 -21.23
N VAL A 568 2.73 6.88 -20.55
CA VAL A 568 3.94 7.65 -20.78
C VAL A 568 5.02 6.72 -21.34
N PRO A 569 5.28 6.77 -22.66
CA PRO A 569 6.34 5.94 -23.25
C PRO A 569 7.72 6.43 -22.79
N VAL A 570 8.54 5.53 -22.32
CA VAL A 570 9.91 5.80 -21.90
C VAL A 570 10.86 4.72 -22.42
N SER A 571 12.17 5.05 -22.51
CA SER A 571 13.18 4.05 -22.88
C SER A 571 13.65 3.24 -21.69
N ARG A 572 13.86 1.93 -21.86
CA ARG A 572 14.55 1.09 -20.88
C ARG A 572 16.05 0.96 -21.13
N ALA A 573 16.54 1.43 -22.29
CA ALA A 573 17.91 1.19 -22.75
C ALA A 573 18.97 1.79 -21.81
N ASP A 574 18.69 2.97 -21.25
CA ASP A 574 19.70 3.78 -20.55
C ASP A 574 19.64 3.67 -19.01
N ARG A 575 18.77 2.80 -18.45
CA ARG A 575 18.58 2.67 -16.99
C ARG A 575 19.86 2.37 -16.22
N ARG A 576 20.76 1.56 -16.79
CA ARG A 576 22.06 1.28 -16.17
C ARG A 576 22.98 2.48 -16.18
N ALA A 577 23.02 3.25 -17.29
CA ALA A 577 23.80 4.46 -17.43
C ALA A 577 23.25 5.55 -16.49
N GLU A 578 21.94 5.70 -16.38
CA GLU A 578 21.26 6.60 -15.44
C GLU A 578 21.62 6.28 -13.98
N ALA A 579 21.60 5.00 -13.61
CA ALA A 579 22.00 4.58 -12.27
C ALA A 579 23.49 4.85 -11.98
N ALA A 580 24.38 4.73 -12.98
CA ALA A 580 25.78 5.07 -12.85
C ALA A 580 25.98 6.59 -12.73
N TRP A 581 25.26 7.38 -13.52
CA TRP A 581 25.26 8.83 -13.45
C TRP A 581 24.83 9.33 -12.05
N LEU A 582 23.74 8.84 -11.49
CA LEU A 582 23.30 9.19 -10.14
C LEU A 582 24.38 8.92 -9.08
N ARG A 583 25.08 7.76 -9.17
CA ARG A 583 26.19 7.43 -8.26
C ARG A 583 27.36 8.39 -8.43
N SER A 584 27.70 8.78 -9.66
CA SER A 584 28.78 9.75 -9.92
C SER A 584 28.47 11.13 -9.33
N LEU A 585 27.22 11.57 -9.42
CA LEU A 585 26.79 12.84 -8.80
C LEU A 585 26.85 12.78 -7.27
N ALA A 586 26.53 11.63 -6.66
CA ALA A 586 26.64 11.47 -5.21
C ALA A 586 28.09 11.63 -4.73
N GLN A 587 29.08 11.05 -5.44
CA GLN A 587 30.51 11.27 -5.15
C GLN A 587 30.93 12.73 -5.36
N GLN A 588 30.45 13.38 -6.42
CA GLN A 588 30.75 14.80 -6.69
C GLN A 588 30.20 15.74 -5.60
N ALA A 589 29.01 15.44 -5.06
CA ALA A 589 28.39 16.24 -4.01
C ALA A 589 29.22 16.31 -2.72
N LEU A 590 30.03 15.27 -2.43
CA LEU A 590 30.93 15.23 -1.28
C LEU A 590 32.30 15.83 -1.56
N SER A 591 32.89 15.62 -2.74
CA SER A 591 34.27 16.09 -3.05
C SER A 591 34.41 17.60 -3.03
N ARG A 592 33.35 18.36 -3.34
CA ARG A 592 33.35 19.83 -3.25
C ARG A 592 33.32 20.35 -1.81
N ALA A 593 32.81 19.59 -0.85
CA ALA A 593 32.80 19.97 0.55
C ALA A 593 34.19 19.95 1.18
N THR A 594 35.10 19.07 0.74
CA THR A 594 36.48 19.00 1.22
C THR A 594 37.36 20.11 0.59
N GLY A 595 37.07 20.53 -0.64
CA GLY A 595 37.82 21.58 -1.33
C GLY A 595 37.53 23.02 -0.84
N ASP A 596 36.33 23.25 -0.30
CA ASP A 596 35.97 24.56 0.27
C ASP A 596 36.43 24.72 1.73
N ALA A 597 36.55 23.61 2.48
CA ALA A 597 37.10 23.61 3.84
C ALA A 597 38.64 23.79 3.88
N GLU A 598 39.38 23.51 2.80
CA GLU A 598 40.82 23.76 2.67
C GLU A 598 41.14 25.19 2.15
N ARG A 599 40.14 25.98 1.77
CA ARG A 599 40.28 27.34 1.28
C ARG A 599 39.74 28.43 2.20
N SER A 600 39.16 28.07 3.32
CA SER A 600 38.70 28.94 4.40
C SER A 600 39.61 28.79 5.64
#